data_9eb6d577e3a94b3f9194bfc565f6ae50
#
_entry.id   9eb6d577e3a94b3f9194bfc565f6ae50
#
_cell.length_a   1.000
_cell.length_b   1.000
_cell.length_c   1.000
_cell.angle_alpha   90.00
_cell.angle_beta   90.00
_cell.angle_gamma   90.00
#
_symmetry.space_group_name_H-M   'P 1'
#
loop_
_entity.id
_entity.type
_entity.pdbx_description
1 polymer ?
#
loop_
_entity_poly.entity_id
_entity_poly.type
_entity_poly.pdbx_seq_one_letter_code
_entity_poly.pdbx_strand_id
1 'polypeptide(L)'
;MVSLADKYPRISDMKDKAIKRIPHFAAEYLLSGTGYDRAMDHNQEVFKNIFLTPRYVKGTVEADLRTKLFNRTYSTPFGIAPVGMTSLIWPGAEIDLAKLANNKNIPYTLSTVACASIEKVAPHLDGKGWFQLYPPKDKIIRDDLLKRASDNGYEVLVITSDIPASSRRERLRMAGVSVPPKINFRTDRKSV
;
A
#
# COMPACT_ATOMS: atom_id res chain seq x y z
N MET A 1 6.79 -25.48 15.41
CA MET A 1 6.23 -24.85 14.18
C MET A 1 7.38 -24.14 13.45
N VAL A 2 7.54 -24.36 12.16
CA VAL A 2 8.50 -23.62 11.33
C VAL A 2 8.05 -22.16 11.27
N SER A 3 8.95 -21.20 11.51
CA SER A 3 8.60 -19.79 11.46
C SER A 3 8.19 -19.37 10.04
N LEU A 4 7.45 -18.26 9.91
CA LEU A 4 7.09 -17.74 8.60
C LEU A 4 8.34 -17.30 7.81
N ALA A 5 9.35 -16.79 8.50
CA ALA A 5 10.63 -16.39 7.92
C ALA A 5 11.44 -17.59 7.40
N ASP A 6 11.40 -18.73 8.10
CA ASP A 6 12.06 -19.96 7.64
C ASP A 6 11.36 -20.56 6.41
N LYS A 7 10.02 -20.43 6.37
CA LYS A 7 9.22 -20.96 5.27
C LYS A 7 9.29 -20.10 4.01
N TYR A 8 9.44 -18.80 4.15
CA TYR A 8 9.49 -17.82 3.08
C TYR A 8 10.60 -16.81 3.37
N PRO A 9 11.87 -17.19 3.17
CA PRO A 9 13.01 -16.36 3.54
C PRO A 9 13.17 -15.09 2.69
N ARG A 10 12.56 -15.04 1.52
CA ARG A 10 12.57 -13.87 0.64
C ARG A 10 11.16 -13.36 0.40
N ILE A 11 11.01 -12.05 0.18
CA ILE A 11 9.73 -11.42 -0.19
C ILE A 11 9.21 -12.00 -1.51
N SER A 12 10.10 -12.36 -2.45
CA SER A 12 9.71 -13.03 -3.70
C SER A 12 9.00 -14.36 -3.45
N ASP A 13 9.42 -15.12 -2.45
CA ASP A 13 8.78 -16.41 -2.12
C ASP A 13 7.36 -16.20 -1.60
N MET A 14 7.16 -15.14 -0.79
CA MET A 14 5.82 -14.73 -0.33
C MET A 14 4.95 -14.27 -1.50
N LYS A 15 5.50 -13.45 -2.41
CA LYS A 15 4.82 -12.96 -3.61
C LYS A 15 4.33 -14.13 -4.47
N ASP A 16 5.20 -15.09 -4.79
CA ASP A 16 4.87 -16.24 -5.63
C ASP A 16 3.77 -17.11 -5.01
N LYS A 17 3.75 -17.21 -3.69
CA LYS A 17 2.68 -17.90 -2.96
C LYS A 17 1.38 -17.11 -2.95
N ALA A 18 1.45 -15.79 -2.78
CA ALA A 18 0.29 -14.92 -2.73
C ALA A 18 -0.43 -14.87 -4.08
N ILE A 19 0.31 -14.71 -5.19
CA ILE A 19 -0.26 -14.65 -6.55
C ILE A 19 -1.08 -15.90 -6.89
N LYS A 20 -0.70 -17.07 -6.37
CA LYS A 20 -1.45 -18.33 -6.57
C LYS A 20 -2.76 -18.39 -5.77
N ARG A 21 -3.01 -17.45 -4.87
CA ARG A 21 -4.17 -17.43 -3.96
C ARG A 21 -5.16 -16.32 -4.26
N ILE A 22 -4.69 -15.28 -4.95
CA ILE A 22 -5.54 -14.13 -5.29
C ILE A 22 -6.10 -14.29 -6.70
N PRO A 23 -7.30 -13.76 -6.98
CA PRO A 23 -7.88 -13.79 -8.32
C PRO A 23 -6.96 -13.11 -9.33
N HIS A 24 -6.92 -13.64 -10.56
CA HIS A 24 -6.04 -13.11 -11.62
C HIS A 24 -6.20 -11.60 -11.84
N PHE A 25 -7.42 -11.09 -11.84
CA PHE A 25 -7.67 -9.67 -12.02
C PHE A 25 -7.10 -8.80 -10.87
N ALA A 26 -7.16 -9.31 -9.62
CA ALA A 26 -6.58 -8.62 -8.47
C ALA A 26 -5.05 -8.66 -8.52
N ALA A 27 -4.47 -9.78 -8.97
CA ALA A 27 -3.04 -9.89 -9.22
C ALA A 27 -2.58 -8.90 -10.30
N GLU A 28 -3.31 -8.77 -11.42
CA GLU A 28 -2.99 -7.81 -12.46
C GLU A 28 -3.16 -6.36 -12.02
N TYR A 29 -4.15 -6.06 -11.16
CA TYR A 29 -4.25 -4.74 -10.54
C TYR A 29 -3.00 -4.36 -9.75
N LEU A 30 -2.47 -5.31 -8.98
CA LEU A 30 -1.29 -5.10 -8.13
C LEU A 30 0.03 -5.08 -8.91
N LEU A 31 0.16 -5.96 -9.92
CA LEU A 31 1.44 -6.29 -10.57
C LEU A 31 1.65 -5.64 -11.93
N SER A 32 0.63 -4.99 -12.51
CA SER A 32 0.77 -4.40 -13.84
C SER A 32 1.04 -2.91 -13.79
N GLY A 33 1.95 -2.47 -14.63
CA GLY A 33 2.18 -1.07 -14.99
C GLY A 33 1.46 -0.69 -16.30
N THR A 34 2.11 0.14 -17.10
CA THR A 34 1.64 0.58 -18.41
C THR A 34 2.62 0.14 -19.50
N GLY A 35 2.10 -0.23 -20.66
CA GLY A 35 2.88 -0.74 -21.79
C GLY A 35 3.53 -2.08 -21.47
N TYR A 36 4.84 -2.15 -21.65
CA TYR A 36 5.65 -3.36 -21.39
C TYR A 36 6.25 -3.40 -19.99
N ASP A 37 5.68 -2.70 -19.02
CA ASP A 37 6.12 -2.63 -17.61
C ASP A 37 7.57 -2.10 -17.43
N ARG A 38 8.18 -1.50 -18.44
CA ARG A 38 9.60 -1.08 -18.43
C ARG A 38 9.95 -0.14 -17.28
N ALA A 39 9.04 0.75 -16.91
CA ALA A 39 9.27 1.65 -15.77
C ALA A 39 9.32 0.88 -14.45
N MET A 40 8.52 -0.17 -14.31
CA MET A 40 8.53 -1.03 -13.12
C MET A 40 9.85 -1.81 -13.02
N ASP A 41 10.30 -2.38 -14.14
CA ASP A 41 11.58 -3.09 -14.20
C ASP A 41 12.73 -2.14 -13.88
N HIS A 42 12.74 -0.95 -14.47
CA HIS A 42 13.75 0.07 -14.20
C HIS A 42 13.76 0.48 -12.72
N ASN A 43 12.61 0.67 -12.09
CA ASN A 43 12.53 0.99 -10.67
C ASN A 43 13.15 -0.08 -9.76
N GLN A 44 13.18 -1.32 -10.18
CA GLN A 44 13.88 -2.40 -9.46
C GLN A 44 15.37 -2.43 -9.82
N GLU A 45 15.71 -2.20 -11.08
CA GLU A 45 17.09 -2.25 -11.56
C GLU A 45 17.98 -1.17 -10.99
N VAL A 46 17.45 0.02 -10.72
CA VAL A 46 18.27 1.13 -10.14
C VAL A 46 18.93 0.74 -8.81
N PHE A 47 18.29 -0.15 -8.03
CA PHE A 47 18.88 -0.64 -6.78
C PHE A 47 20.12 -1.50 -6.97
N LYS A 48 20.33 -2.08 -8.16
CA LYS A 48 21.57 -2.83 -8.47
C LYS A 48 22.82 -1.93 -8.51
N ASN A 49 22.62 -0.62 -8.64
CA ASN A 49 23.69 0.37 -8.67
C ASN A 49 23.93 1.04 -7.29
N ILE A 50 23.20 0.61 -6.26
CA ILE A 50 23.34 1.14 -4.91
C ILE A 50 24.07 0.12 -4.05
N PHE A 51 25.26 0.49 -3.58
CA PHE A 51 26.11 -0.39 -2.79
C PHE A 51 26.26 0.13 -1.36
N LEU A 52 26.23 -0.80 -0.40
CA LEU A 52 26.55 -0.49 0.99
C LEU A 52 28.02 -0.75 1.23
N THR A 53 28.76 0.26 1.69
CA THR A 53 30.15 0.11 2.07
C THR A 53 30.25 -0.34 3.53
N PRO A 54 30.67 -1.60 3.81
CA PRO A 54 30.83 -2.07 5.16
C PRO A 54 31.96 -1.35 5.88
N ARG A 55 31.76 -1.06 7.16
CA ARG A 55 32.79 -0.49 8.04
C ARG A 55 33.11 -1.52 9.13
N TYR A 56 34.28 -2.10 9.02
CA TYR A 56 34.77 -3.11 9.97
C TYR A 56 35.45 -2.48 11.18
N VAL A 57 35.63 -3.28 12.25
CA VAL A 57 36.38 -2.92 13.46
C VAL A 57 35.83 -1.65 14.14
N LYS A 58 34.50 -1.54 14.22
CA LYS A 58 33.80 -0.43 14.89
C LYS A 58 33.17 -0.82 16.23
N GLY A 59 33.43 -2.04 16.71
CA GLY A 59 32.77 -2.59 17.88
C GLY A 59 31.32 -2.98 17.62
N THR A 60 30.58 -3.25 18.68
CA THR A 60 29.14 -3.55 18.61
C THR A 60 28.38 -2.25 18.42
N VAL A 61 27.53 -2.21 17.39
CA VAL A 61 26.66 -1.07 17.11
C VAL A 61 25.23 -1.46 17.46
N GLU A 62 24.61 -0.74 18.40
CA GLU A 62 23.19 -0.79 18.62
C GLU A 62 22.51 0.20 17.67
N ALA A 63 21.73 -0.31 16.72
CA ALA A 63 21.06 0.53 15.74
C ALA A 63 19.81 1.17 16.37
N ASP A 64 19.76 2.50 16.38
CA ASP A 64 18.55 3.24 16.68
C ASP A 64 17.89 3.68 15.37
N LEU A 65 16.76 3.07 15.05
CA LEU A 65 15.98 3.34 13.83
C LEU A 65 14.86 4.35 14.06
N ARG A 66 14.70 4.86 15.28
CA ARG A 66 13.63 5.80 15.60
C ARG A 66 13.74 7.06 14.74
N THR A 67 12.60 7.47 14.18
CA THR A 67 12.53 8.63 13.29
C THR A 67 11.38 9.53 13.72
N LYS A 68 11.67 10.81 13.86
CA LYS A 68 10.64 11.82 14.14
C LYS A 68 10.12 12.37 12.81
N LEU A 69 8.82 12.14 12.54
CA LEU A 69 8.10 12.69 11.40
C LEU A 69 6.91 13.50 11.94
N PHE A 70 6.79 14.74 11.46
CA PHE A 70 5.83 15.70 12.00
C PHE A 70 6.02 15.80 13.53
N ASN A 71 5.01 15.63 14.32
CA ASN A 71 5.11 15.74 15.79
C ASN A 71 5.20 14.37 16.49
N ARG A 72 5.47 13.28 15.75
CA ARG A 72 5.50 11.91 16.29
C ARG A 72 6.85 11.23 16.07
N THR A 73 7.21 10.36 17.03
CA THR A 73 8.37 9.48 16.91
C THR A 73 7.88 8.08 16.54
N TYR A 74 8.33 7.58 15.41
CA TYR A 74 8.09 6.24 14.92
C TYR A 74 9.28 5.33 15.20
N SER A 75 9.03 4.02 15.27
CA SER A 75 10.07 3.01 15.57
C SER A 75 11.08 2.84 14.44
N THR A 76 10.71 3.18 13.21
CA THR A 76 11.55 3.05 12.02
C THR A 76 11.23 4.14 11.00
N PRO A 77 12.14 4.45 10.05
CA PRO A 77 11.87 5.39 8.96
C PRO A 77 11.00 4.81 7.84
N PHE A 78 10.33 3.70 8.08
CA PHE A 78 9.45 3.03 7.12
C PHE A 78 8.00 3.14 7.56
N GLY A 79 7.10 3.20 6.57
CA GLY A 79 5.67 3.21 6.80
C GLY A 79 4.94 2.40 5.72
N ILE A 80 3.65 2.19 5.91
CA ILE A 80 2.79 1.53 4.93
C ILE A 80 2.20 2.60 4.03
N ALA A 81 2.59 2.54 2.75
CA ALA A 81 2.13 3.46 1.72
C ALA A 81 0.62 3.28 1.41
N PRO A 82 -0.05 4.32 0.88
CA PRO A 82 -1.44 4.20 0.46
C PRO A 82 -1.54 3.26 -0.75
N VAL A 83 -2.34 2.21 -0.60
CA VAL A 83 -2.66 1.27 -1.68
C VAL A 83 -4.16 1.22 -1.85
N GLY A 84 -4.64 1.54 -3.04
CA GLY A 84 -6.06 1.47 -3.36
C GLY A 84 -6.55 0.03 -3.41
N MET A 85 -7.81 -0.17 -3.01
CA MET A 85 -8.52 -1.45 -3.16
C MET A 85 -7.78 -2.65 -2.55
N THR A 86 -7.09 -2.47 -1.42
CA THR A 86 -6.28 -3.53 -0.79
C THR A 86 -7.12 -4.74 -0.39
N SER A 87 -8.37 -4.51 0.05
CA SER A 87 -9.31 -5.61 0.36
C SER A 87 -9.80 -6.37 -0.88
N LEU A 88 -9.60 -5.85 -2.10
CA LEU A 88 -9.80 -6.62 -3.33
C LEU A 88 -8.75 -7.73 -3.48
N ILE A 89 -7.55 -7.48 -2.96
CA ILE A 89 -6.43 -8.43 -2.98
C ILE A 89 -6.57 -9.43 -1.84
N TRP A 90 -6.89 -8.93 -0.65
CA TRP A 90 -7.12 -9.75 0.54
C TRP A 90 -8.21 -9.12 1.42
N PRO A 91 -9.34 -9.81 1.66
CA PRO A 91 -10.44 -9.27 2.45
C PRO A 91 -9.99 -8.78 3.84
N GLY A 92 -10.31 -7.52 4.16
CA GLY A 92 -9.95 -6.90 5.43
C GLY A 92 -8.50 -6.39 5.53
N ALA A 93 -7.74 -6.39 4.43
CA ALA A 93 -6.32 -6.03 4.43
C ALA A 93 -6.06 -4.63 4.99
N GLU A 94 -6.91 -3.63 4.73
CA GLU A 94 -6.74 -2.27 5.29
C GLU A 94 -6.73 -2.30 6.83
N ILE A 95 -7.62 -3.07 7.43
CA ILE A 95 -7.73 -3.18 8.90
C ILE A 95 -6.53 -3.94 9.47
N ASP A 96 -6.12 -5.03 8.82
CA ASP A 96 -4.98 -5.84 9.27
C ASP A 96 -3.67 -5.03 9.18
N LEU A 97 -3.48 -4.27 8.10
CA LEU A 97 -2.33 -3.39 7.92
C LEU A 97 -2.33 -2.23 8.92
N ALA A 98 -3.50 -1.65 9.21
CA ALA A 98 -3.63 -0.60 10.22
C ALA A 98 -3.27 -1.11 11.63
N LYS A 99 -3.78 -2.28 12.02
CA LYS A 99 -3.42 -2.95 13.28
C LYS A 99 -1.91 -3.24 13.36
N LEU A 100 -1.34 -3.77 12.28
CA LEU A 100 0.09 -4.04 12.21
C LEU A 100 0.92 -2.77 12.38
N ALA A 101 0.54 -1.70 11.67
CA ALA A 101 1.23 -0.41 11.73
C ALA A 101 1.18 0.17 13.15
N ASN A 102 0.02 0.14 13.80
CA ASN A 102 -0.12 0.60 15.17
C ASN A 102 0.73 -0.22 16.14
N ASN A 103 0.68 -1.55 16.05
CA ASN A 103 1.47 -2.46 16.89
C ASN A 103 2.98 -2.28 16.72
N LYS A 104 3.44 -1.92 15.53
CA LYS A 104 4.86 -1.68 15.22
C LYS A 104 5.27 -0.22 15.38
N ASN A 105 4.34 0.65 15.71
CA ASN A 105 4.54 2.10 15.80
C ASN A 105 5.19 2.66 14.52
N ILE A 106 4.60 2.36 13.37
CA ILE A 106 4.99 2.89 12.06
C ILE A 106 3.81 3.62 11.40
N PRO A 107 4.05 4.55 10.47
CA PRO A 107 2.97 5.23 9.76
C PRO A 107 2.13 4.25 8.92
N TYR A 108 0.81 4.45 8.91
CA TYR A 108 -0.10 3.83 7.96
C TYR A 108 -0.87 4.91 7.22
N THR A 109 -0.87 4.84 5.90
CA THR A 109 -1.62 5.77 5.05
C THR A 109 -2.82 5.09 4.41
N LEU A 110 -4.02 5.53 4.75
CA LEU A 110 -5.24 5.06 4.10
C LEU A 110 -5.44 5.76 2.76
N SER A 111 -5.69 5.00 1.71
CA SER A 111 -5.96 5.54 0.37
C SER A 111 -7.39 6.09 0.25
N THR A 112 -7.60 7.16 -0.51
CA THR A 112 -8.95 7.63 -0.92
C THR A 112 -9.79 6.52 -1.56
N VAL A 113 -9.14 5.61 -2.29
CA VAL A 113 -9.81 4.51 -3.01
C VAL A 113 -9.64 3.17 -2.28
N ALA A 114 -9.49 3.19 -0.96
CA ALA A 114 -9.54 1.99 -0.14
C ALA A 114 -10.95 1.36 -0.18
N CYS A 115 -11.04 0.05 0.02
CA CYS A 115 -12.34 -0.65 0.15
C CYS A 115 -12.97 -0.40 1.53
N ALA A 116 -12.16 -0.25 2.57
CA ALA A 116 -12.64 0.09 3.90
C ALA A 116 -12.80 1.61 4.05
N SER A 117 -13.86 2.04 4.72
CA SER A 117 -14.09 3.47 4.97
C SER A 117 -13.12 4.05 6.02
N ILE A 118 -12.98 5.36 6.01
CA ILE A 118 -12.19 6.15 6.98
C ILE A 118 -12.53 5.71 8.41
N GLU A 119 -13.83 5.65 8.72
CA GLU A 119 -14.37 5.35 10.06
C GLU A 119 -14.10 3.90 10.49
N LYS A 120 -14.06 2.96 9.54
CA LYS A 120 -13.76 1.55 9.84
C LYS A 120 -12.30 1.32 10.19
N VAL A 121 -11.39 2.07 9.60
CA VAL A 121 -9.94 1.90 9.79
C VAL A 121 -9.43 2.70 10.99
N ALA A 122 -9.96 3.89 11.22
CA ALA A 122 -9.54 4.82 12.27
C ALA A 122 -9.39 4.19 13.66
N PRO A 123 -10.33 3.36 14.18
CA PRO A 123 -10.20 2.76 15.51
C PRO A 123 -8.95 1.88 15.71
N HIS A 124 -8.30 1.47 14.62
CA HIS A 124 -7.11 0.62 14.65
C HIS A 124 -5.80 1.41 14.57
N LEU A 125 -5.87 2.75 14.46
CA LEU A 125 -4.71 3.63 14.27
C LEU A 125 -4.36 4.48 15.50
N ASP A 126 -5.20 4.45 16.54
CA ASP A 126 -4.98 5.19 17.79
C ASP A 126 -4.66 6.68 17.57
N GLY A 127 -5.44 7.32 16.68
CA GLY A 127 -5.25 8.73 16.30
C GLY A 127 -3.94 9.05 15.57
N LYS A 128 -3.30 8.07 14.94
CA LYS A 128 -2.00 8.22 14.24
C LYS A 128 -2.11 7.99 12.74
N GLY A 129 -3.32 8.01 12.20
CA GLY A 129 -3.57 7.73 10.80
C GLY A 129 -3.07 8.82 9.87
N TRP A 130 -2.60 8.43 8.70
CA TRP A 130 -2.37 9.30 7.57
C TRP A 130 -3.44 9.02 6.51
N PHE A 131 -3.96 10.06 5.88
CA PHE A 131 -4.97 9.94 4.83
C PHE A 131 -4.42 10.44 3.50
N GLN A 132 -4.45 9.60 2.47
CA GLN A 132 -4.07 10.01 1.13
C GLN A 132 -5.30 10.46 0.35
N LEU A 133 -5.20 11.65 -0.23
CA LEU A 133 -6.26 12.28 -1.01
C LEU A 133 -5.87 12.38 -2.49
N TYR A 134 -6.72 11.83 -3.36
CA TYR A 134 -6.86 12.29 -4.74
C TYR A 134 -7.88 13.43 -4.73
N PRO A 135 -7.46 14.71 -4.94
CA PRO A 135 -8.40 15.82 -4.82
C PRO A 135 -9.55 15.72 -5.84
N PRO A 136 -10.80 15.49 -5.40
CA PRO A 136 -11.93 15.52 -6.32
C PRO A 136 -12.14 16.93 -6.85
N LYS A 137 -12.67 17.04 -8.09
CA LYS A 137 -13.08 18.34 -8.66
C LYS A 137 -14.25 18.95 -7.90
N ASP A 138 -15.15 18.09 -7.42
CA ASP A 138 -16.28 18.51 -6.60
C ASP A 138 -15.79 18.93 -5.20
N LYS A 139 -16.04 20.20 -4.87
CA LYS A 139 -15.65 20.79 -3.60
C LYS A 139 -16.37 20.14 -2.42
N ILE A 140 -17.65 19.79 -2.57
CA ILE A 140 -18.46 19.20 -1.50
C ILE A 140 -17.88 17.85 -1.11
N ILE A 141 -17.56 17.00 -2.08
CA ILE A 141 -16.96 15.68 -1.88
C ILE A 141 -15.58 15.82 -1.23
N ARG A 142 -14.77 16.76 -1.72
CA ARG A 142 -13.44 17.00 -1.14
C ARG A 142 -13.51 17.42 0.32
N ASP A 143 -14.37 18.39 0.62
CA ASP A 143 -14.50 18.95 1.96
C ASP A 143 -15.10 17.92 2.95
N ASP A 144 -16.03 17.05 2.48
CA ASP A 144 -16.53 15.91 3.26
C ASP A 144 -15.42 14.91 3.60
N LEU A 145 -14.62 14.49 2.60
CA LEU A 145 -13.50 13.56 2.84
C LEU A 145 -12.50 14.11 3.84
N LEU A 146 -12.13 15.38 3.71
CA LEU A 146 -11.21 16.04 4.63
C LEU A 146 -11.79 16.14 6.04
N LYS A 147 -13.05 16.53 6.16
CA LYS A 147 -13.75 16.59 7.45
C LYS A 147 -13.80 15.23 8.12
N ARG A 148 -14.23 14.20 7.42
CA ARG A 148 -14.31 12.83 7.95
C ARG A 148 -12.93 12.30 8.38
N ALA A 149 -11.89 12.56 7.61
CA ALA A 149 -10.53 12.17 8.00
C ALA A 149 -10.10 12.89 9.29
N SER A 150 -10.34 14.21 9.38
CA SER A 150 -10.02 14.99 10.58
C SER A 150 -10.82 14.52 11.79
N ASP A 151 -12.14 14.34 11.66
CA ASP A 151 -13.02 13.92 12.75
C ASP A 151 -12.67 12.53 13.29
N ASN A 152 -12.04 11.68 12.48
CA ASN A 152 -11.60 10.34 12.85
C ASN A 152 -10.11 10.24 13.20
N GLY A 153 -9.43 11.35 13.47
CA GLY A 153 -8.09 11.39 14.03
C GLY A 153 -6.98 11.07 13.02
N TYR A 154 -7.21 11.32 11.73
CA TYR A 154 -6.11 11.29 10.75
C TYR A 154 -5.36 12.62 10.84
N GLU A 155 -4.09 12.56 11.23
CA GLU A 155 -3.30 13.76 11.54
C GLU A 155 -2.49 14.28 10.35
N VAL A 156 -2.24 13.44 9.35
CA VAL A 156 -1.42 13.78 8.19
C VAL A 156 -2.22 13.59 6.91
N LEU A 157 -2.24 14.62 6.08
CA LEU A 157 -2.80 14.59 4.74
C LEU A 157 -1.69 14.38 3.71
N VAL A 158 -1.82 13.34 2.91
CA VAL A 158 -0.93 13.04 1.79
C VAL A 158 -1.67 13.34 0.49
N ILE A 159 -1.25 14.34 -0.25
CA ILE A 159 -1.89 14.73 -1.51
C ILE A 159 -1.13 14.13 -2.69
N THR A 160 -1.83 13.35 -3.52
CA THR A 160 -1.29 12.87 -4.80
C THR A 160 -1.51 13.92 -5.88
N SER A 161 -0.43 14.44 -6.45
CA SER A 161 -0.44 15.55 -7.41
C SER A 161 -0.01 15.17 -8.83
N ASP A 162 0.33 13.91 -9.07
CA ASP A 162 1.07 13.44 -10.25
C ASP A 162 0.22 12.67 -11.28
N ILE A 163 -1.11 12.61 -11.12
CA ILE A 163 -2.00 11.88 -12.04
C ILE A 163 -2.81 12.87 -12.90
N PRO A 164 -2.25 13.40 -14.00
CA PRO A 164 -2.96 14.31 -14.87
C PRO A 164 -4.00 13.62 -15.76
N ALA A 165 -3.83 12.31 -16.02
CA ALA A 165 -4.72 11.52 -16.86
C ALA A 165 -4.67 10.03 -16.48
N SER A 166 -5.73 9.30 -16.82
CA SER A 166 -5.78 7.85 -16.62
C SER A 166 -4.77 7.14 -17.50
N SER A 167 -3.95 6.28 -16.93
CA SER A 167 -3.03 5.41 -17.68
C SER A 167 -3.77 4.29 -18.40
N ARG A 168 -3.16 3.74 -19.46
CA ARG A 168 -3.80 2.68 -20.27
C ARG A 168 -3.85 1.35 -19.52
N ARG A 169 -2.80 0.98 -18.77
CA ARG A 169 -2.70 -0.27 -17.99
C ARG A 169 -3.26 -1.46 -18.76
N GLU A 170 -2.63 -1.78 -19.87
CA GLU A 170 -3.14 -2.74 -20.87
C GLU A 170 -3.41 -4.11 -20.27
N ARG A 171 -2.49 -4.63 -19.45
CA ARG A 171 -2.65 -5.92 -18.76
C ARG A 171 -3.88 -5.95 -17.85
N LEU A 172 -4.10 -4.87 -17.09
CA LEU A 172 -5.28 -4.74 -16.22
C LEU A 172 -6.58 -4.75 -17.04
N ARG A 173 -6.60 -4.04 -18.18
CA ARG A 173 -7.75 -4.03 -19.10
C ARG A 173 -8.00 -5.42 -19.71
N MET A 174 -6.94 -6.14 -20.10
CA MET A 174 -7.05 -7.51 -20.60
C MET A 174 -7.58 -8.47 -19.53
N ALA A 175 -7.28 -8.25 -18.26
CA ALA A 175 -7.84 -8.98 -17.14
C ALA A 175 -9.32 -8.65 -16.85
N GLY A 176 -9.92 -7.69 -17.61
CA GLY A 176 -11.34 -7.34 -17.51
C GLY A 176 -11.69 -6.43 -16.34
N VAL A 177 -10.70 -5.76 -15.75
CA VAL A 177 -10.91 -4.83 -14.62
C VAL A 177 -10.96 -3.40 -15.12
N SER A 178 -12.07 -2.72 -14.81
CA SER A 178 -12.17 -1.25 -14.86
C SER A 178 -11.86 -0.66 -13.48
N VAL A 179 -11.40 0.59 -13.42
CA VAL A 179 -11.29 1.34 -12.16
C VAL A 179 -12.31 2.48 -12.21
N PRO A 180 -13.35 2.50 -11.36
CA PRO A 180 -13.68 1.49 -10.33
C PRO A 180 -14.08 0.14 -10.95
N PRO A 181 -13.88 -0.97 -10.24
CA PRO A 181 -14.14 -2.31 -10.77
C PRO A 181 -15.63 -2.54 -11.00
N LYS A 182 -15.99 -2.94 -12.21
CA LYS A 182 -17.32 -3.47 -12.52
C LYS A 182 -17.27 -4.99 -12.36
N ILE A 183 -17.76 -5.48 -11.23
CA ILE A 183 -17.84 -6.92 -10.97
C ILE A 183 -18.97 -7.50 -11.82
N ASN A 184 -18.67 -8.46 -12.68
CA ASN A 184 -19.65 -9.22 -13.43
C ASN A 184 -19.29 -10.71 -13.38
N PHE A 185 -20.26 -11.58 -13.67
CA PHE A 185 -20.12 -13.05 -13.63
C PHE A 185 -18.97 -13.62 -14.50
N ARG A 186 -18.41 -12.87 -15.44
CA ARG A 186 -17.26 -13.28 -16.25
C ARG A 186 -15.92 -13.09 -15.54
N THR A 187 -15.82 -12.14 -14.62
CA THR A 187 -14.61 -11.93 -13.81
C THR A 187 -14.39 -13.04 -12.80
N ASP A 188 -15.48 -13.70 -12.36
CA ASP A 188 -15.44 -14.75 -11.35
C ASP A 188 -15.01 -16.12 -11.95
N ARG A 189 -15.34 -16.41 -13.21
CA ARG A 189 -15.04 -17.69 -13.87
C ARG A 189 -13.58 -17.90 -14.30
N LYS A 190 -12.73 -16.85 -14.28
CA LYS A 190 -11.30 -16.96 -14.58
C LYS A 190 -10.43 -17.13 -13.33
N SER A 191 -11.08 -17.35 -12.18
CA SER A 191 -10.43 -17.48 -10.87
C SER A 191 -10.35 -18.94 -10.39
N VAL A 192 -10.62 -19.93 -11.28
CA VAL A 192 -10.49 -21.37 -10.99
C VAL A 192 -9.40 -21.96 -11.83
#